data_7c909422240146fb283c2c2ee24567f9
#
_entry.id   7c909422240146fb283c2c2ee24567f9
#
_cell.length_a   1.000
_cell.length_b   1.000
_cell.length_c   1.000
_cell.angle_alpha   90.00
_cell.angle_beta   90.00
_cell.angle_gamma   90.00
#
_symmetry.space_group_name_H-M   'P 1'
#
loop_
_entity.id
_entity.type
_entity.pdbx_description
1 polymer ?
#
loop_
_entity_poly.entity_id
_entity_poly.type
_entity_poly.pdbx_seq_one_letter_code
_entity_poly.pdbx_strand_id
1 'polypeptide(L)'
;IAVDRGISGVTIEEVARRSGVAKTTIYRRYHNADELLHEISAMYLAIPDSDPVPSPTREHFTQLLQRLVDWVRDNDIDVKRVGIVLSSEAEFFQHIVDQVVTPWLEHVGAFLKQGVAQGVFREDVDEKLLLSTIIGSLVAYEAIEGKAMDDDTAWASRMADLLWPALLK
;
A
#
# COMPACT_ATOMS: atom_id res chain seq x y z
N ILE A 1 11.37 -8.19 10.70
CA ILE A 1 11.56 -8.09 12.17
C ILE A 1 10.46 -7.20 12.75
N ALA A 2 10.36 -5.94 12.34
CA ALA A 2 9.40 -4.98 12.89
C ALA A 2 7.96 -5.51 12.87
N VAL A 3 7.54 -6.09 11.76
CA VAL A 3 6.19 -6.66 11.60
C VAL A 3 5.96 -7.90 12.46
N ASP A 4 6.98 -8.77 12.60
CA ASP A 4 6.86 -10.04 13.33
C ASP A 4 6.96 -9.89 14.85
N ARG A 5 7.76 -8.93 15.32
CA ARG A 5 8.17 -8.79 16.72
C ARG A 5 7.93 -7.40 17.30
N GLY A 6 7.30 -6.52 16.55
CA GLY A 6 7.18 -5.11 16.90
C GLY A 6 8.48 -4.34 16.68
N ILE A 7 8.40 -3.00 16.80
CA ILE A 7 9.55 -2.10 16.64
C ILE A 7 10.64 -2.40 17.66
N SER A 8 10.27 -2.70 18.91
CA SER A 8 11.23 -3.07 19.97
C SER A 8 12.03 -4.34 19.69
N GLY A 9 11.56 -5.18 18.75
CA GLY A 9 12.29 -6.36 18.29
C GLY A 9 13.39 -6.05 17.27
N VAL A 10 13.44 -4.80 16.76
CA VAL A 10 14.48 -4.36 15.81
C VAL A 10 15.69 -3.90 16.59
N THR A 11 16.72 -4.73 16.60
CA THR A 11 18.04 -4.41 17.17
C THR A 11 19.10 -4.63 16.11
N ILE A 12 20.24 -3.93 16.23
CA ILE A 12 21.37 -4.14 15.31
C ILE A 12 21.82 -5.61 15.31
N GLU A 13 21.76 -6.25 16.49
CA GLU A 13 22.06 -7.67 16.65
C GLU A 13 21.15 -8.58 15.84
N GLU A 14 19.86 -8.36 15.93
CA GLU A 14 18.87 -9.18 15.23
C GLU A 14 18.91 -8.93 13.71
N VAL A 15 19.14 -7.68 13.31
CA VAL A 15 19.35 -7.33 11.89
C VAL A 15 20.61 -8.03 11.35
N ALA A 16 21.74 -7.96 12.07
CA ALA A 16 22.98 -8.64 11.69
C ALA A 16 22.79 -10.16 11.57
N ARG A 17 22.10 -10.74 12.56
CA ARG A 17 21.81 -12.18 12.58
C ARG A 17 20.97 -12.64 11.38
N ARG A 18 19.92 -11.88 11.01
CA ARG A 18 19.01 -12.24 9.89
C ARG A 18 19.60 -11.93 8.52
N SER A 19 20.32 -10.81 8.39
CA SER A 19 20.90 -10.39 7.13
C SER A 19 22.21 -11.10 6.78
N GLY A 20 22.89 -11.68 7.78
CA GLY A 20 24.25 -12.22 7.63
C GLY A 20 25.32 -11.13 7.54
N VAL A 21 24.96 -9.85 7.67
CA VAL A 21 25.91 -8.73 7.65
C VAL A 21 26.59 -8.59 9.01
N ALA A 22 27.91 -8.39 9.02
CA ALA A 22 28.64 -8.21 10.26
C ALA A 22 28.15 -6.97 11.02
N LYS A 23 27.97 -7.08 12.35
CA LYS A 23 27.54 -5.97 13.22
C LYS A 23 28.39 -4.71 13.03
N THR A 24 29.71 -4.87 12.90
CA THR A 24 30.65 -3.76 12.68
C THR A 24 30.36 -3.00 11.39
N THR A 25 29.89 -3.69 10.35
CA THR A 25 29.49 -3.07 9.08
C THR A 25 28.23 -2.25 9.27
N ILE A 26 27.26 -2.75 10.04
CA ILE A 26 26.00 -2.03 10.34
C ILE A 26 26.31 -0.82 11.23
N TYR A 27 27.06 -1.00 12.33
CA TYR A 27 27.42 0.09 13.24
C TYR A 27 28.26 1.21 12.59
N ARG A 28 28.98 0.91 11.51
CA ARG A 28 29.69 1.95 10.74
C ARG A 28 28.74 2.92 10.05
N ARG A 29 27.51 2.48 9.73
CA ARG A 29 26.52 3.27 9.01
C ARG A 29 25.41 3.80 9.92
N TYR A 30 25.03 3.03 10.95
CA TYR A 30 23.92 3.33 11.85
C TYR A 30 24.37 3.17 13.31
N HIS A 31 24.23 4.22 14.11
CA HIS A 31 24.66 4.20 15.50
C HIS A 31 23.70 3.40 16.41
N ASN A 32 22.43 3.30 16.00
CA ASN A 32 21.40 2.58 16.74
C ASN A 32 20.31 2.05 15.79
N ALA A 33 19.34 1.32 16.34
CA ALA A 33 18.23 0.75 15.57
C ALA A 33 17.26 1.81 15.08
N ASP A 34 17.08 2.91 15.81
CA ASP A 34 16.16 3.98 15.42
C ASP A 34 16.65 4.71 14.16
N GLU A 35 17.98 4.95 14.07
CA GLU A 35 18.60 5.54 12.89
C GLU A 35 18.45 4.62 11.66
N LEU A 36 18.63 3.30 11.85
CA LEU A 36 18.39 2.30 10.80
C LEU A 36 16.93 2.31 10.35
N LEU A 37 15.97 2.32 11.28
CA LEU A 37 14.54 2.36 10.98
C LEU A 37 14.15 3.65 10.28
N HIS A 38 14.70 4.79 10.68
CA HIS A 38 14.46 6.08 10.04
C HIS A 38 14.92 6.07 8.57
N GLU A 39 16.12 5.57 8.30
CA GLU A 39 16.63 5.50 6.92
C GLU A 39 15.82 4.52 6.05
N ILE A 40 15.41 3.38 6.62
CA ILE A 40 14.53 2.42 5.90
C ILE A 40 13.18 3.07 5.56
N SER A 41 12.58 3.81 6.49
CA SER A 41 11.32 4.50 6.22
C SER A 41 11.44 5.55 5.11
N ALA A 42 12.61 6.17 4.97
CA ALA A 42 12.91 7.14 3.92
C ALA A 42 13.25 6.50 2.55
N MET A 43 13.65 5.23 2.54
CA MET A 43 14.22 4.60 1.34
C MET A 43 13.19 4.10 0.32
N TYR A 44 11.99 3.78 0.69
CA TYR A 44 11.09 3.06 -0.24
C TYR A 44 9.63 3.30 -0.02
N LEU A 45 8.94 3.17 -1.09
CA LEU A 45 7.55 2.81 -1.32
C LEU A 45 6.71 3.90 -2.01
N ALA A 46 7.32 4.89 -2.65
CA ALA A 46 6.55 5.74 -3.55
C ALA A 46 5.98 4.86 -4.68
N ILE A 47 4.68 4.74 -4.75
CA ILE A 47 4.02 4.26 -5.96
C ILE A 47 4.38 5.28 -7.05
N PRO A 48 4.93 4.85 -8.20
CA PRO A 48 5.32 5.79 -9.25
C PRO A 48 4.13 6.66 -9.65
N ASP A 49 4.18 7.93 -9.29
CA ASP A 49 3.13 8.90 -9.55
C ASP A 49 3.65 9.91 -10.59
N SER A 50 3.65 9.51 -11.85
CA SER A 50 4.11 10.39 -12.93
C SER A 50 3.15 10.44 -14.11
N ASP A 51 2.06 9.69 -14.07
CA ASP A 51 1.10 9.70 -15.16
C ASP A 51 0.01 10.76 -14.91
N PRO A 52 -0.43 11.46 -15.96
CA PRO A 52 -1.60 12.32 -15.86
C PRO A 52 -2.81 11.51 -15.37
N VAL A 53 -3.65 12.13 -14.55
CA VAL A 53 -4.88 11.48 -14.05
C VAL A 53 -5.68 10.93 -15.24
N PRO A 54 -5.93 9.63 -15.29
CA PRO A 54 -6.58 9.02 -16.44
C PRO A 54 -8.06 9.42 -16.52
N SER A 55 -8.63 9.38 -17.72
CA SER A 55 -10.07 9.63 -17.93
C SER A 55 -10.92 8.69 -17.07
N PRO A 56 -12.07 9.16 -16.55
CA PRO A 56 -12.91 8.38 -15.65
C PRO A 56 -13.71 7.31 -16.43
N THR A 57 -13.03 6.22 -16.76
CA THR A 57 -13.57 5.04 -17.42
C THR A 57 -13.38 3.82 -16.53
N ARG A 58 -14.27 2.80 -16.71
CA ARG A 58 -14.13 1.53 -15.99
C ARG A 58 -12.78 0.86 -16.25
N GLU A 59 -12.29 0.97 -17.48
CA GLU A 59 -11.00 0.41 -17.86
C GLU A 59 -9.84 1.06 -17.07
N HIS A 60 -9.79 2.39 -17.02
CA HIS A 60 -8.78 3.10 -16.24
C HIS A 60 -8.92 2.85 -14.74
N PHE A 61 -10.15 2.73 -14.22
CA PHE A 61 -10.36 2.32 -12.83
C PHE A 61 -9.79 0.92 -12.55
N THR A 62 -10.04 -0.03 -13.46
CA THR A 62 -9.43 -1.37 -13.36
C THR A 62 -7.90 -1.32 -13.41
N GLN A 63 -7.33 -0.48 -14.27
CA GLN A 63 -5.87 -0.28 -14.34
C GLN A 63 -5.30 0.33 -13.06
N LEU A 64 -6.00 1.26 -12.40
CA LEU A 64 -5.61 1.78 -11.10
C LEU A 64 -5.55 0.67 -10.04
N LEU A 65 -6.56 -0.19 -9.99
CA LEU A 65 -6.58 -1.33 -9.08
C LEU A 65 -5.47 -2.34 -9.40
N GLN A 66 -5.21 -2.58 -10.68
CA GLN A 66 -4.14 -3.48 -11.12
C GLN A 66 -2.76 -2.96 -10.72
N ARG A 67 -2.50 -1.66 -10.84
CA ARG A 67 -1.24 -1.05 -10.39
C ARG A 67 -0.98 -1.26 -8.90
N LEU A 68 -2.03 -1.23 -8.06
CA LEU A 68 -1.90 -1.54 -6.64
C LEU A 68 -1.43 -2.98 -6.43
N VAL A 69 -2.05 -3.93 -7.13
CA VAL A 69 -1.70 -5.35 -7.04
C VAL A 69 -0.27 -5.60 -7.56
N ASP A 70 0.07 -5.03 -8.72
CA ASP A 70 1.40 -5.14 -9.31
C ASP A 70 2.47 -4.56 -8.37
N TRP A 71 2.19 -3.40 -7.75
CA TRP A 71 3.10 -2.79 -6.79
C TRP A 71 3.32 -3.68 -5.55
N VAL A 72 2.26 -4.27 -5.00
CA VAL A 72 2.34 -5.22 -3.88
C VAL A 72 3.23 -6.41 -4.25
N ARG A 73 3.02 -6.99 -5.44
CA ARG A 73 3.79 -8.13 -5.93
C ARG A 73 5.24 -7.77 -6.18
N ASP A 74 5.50 -6.67 -6.90
CA ASP A 74 6.85 -6.27 -7.31
C ASP A 74 7.73 -5.87 -6.12
N ASN A 75 7.12 -5.48 -5.01
CA ASN A 75 7.80 -5.18 -3.75
C ASN A 75 7.79 -6.34 -2.74
N ASP A 76 7.31 -7.53 -3.13
CA ASP A 76 7.22 -8.73 -2.26
C ASP A 76 6.52 -8.45 -0.93
N ILE A 77 5.42 -7.69 -0.99
CA ILE A 77 4.67 -7.29 0.20
C ILE A 77 3.75 -8.43 0.64
N ASP A 78 3.96 -8.91 1.85
CA ASP A 78 3.04 -9.83 2.50
C ASP A 78 1.75 -9.07 2.90
N VAL A 79 0.73 -9.17 2.07
CA VAL A 79 -0.54 -8.45 2.22
C VAL A 79 -1.20 -8.75 3.57
N LYS A 80 -1.02 -9.97 4.13
CA LYS A 80 -1.54 -10.32 5.46
C LYS A 80 -0.96 -9.46 6.57
N ARG A 81 0.24 -8.92 6.36
CA ARG A 81 0.93 -8.05 7.31
C ARG A 81 0.58 -6.58 7.15
N VAL A 82 -0.03 -6.20 6.03
CA VAL A 82 -0.49 -4.81 5.79
C VAL A 82 -1.46 -4.36 6.90
N GLY A 83 -2.36 -5.24 7.35
CA GLY A 83 -3.27 -4.95 8.44
C GLY A 83 -2.54 -4.57 9.75
N ILE A 84 -1.41 -5.21 10.05
CA ILE A 84 -0.58 -4.89 11.23
C ILE A 84 0.03 -3.49 11.10
N VAL A 85 0.55 -3.16 9.92
CA VAL A 85 1.14 -1.85 9.63
C VAL A 85 0.08 -0.75 9.73
N LEU A 86 -1.08 -0.94 9.10
CA LEU A 86 -2.18 0.03 9.09
C LEU A 86 -2.81 0.27 10.46
N SER A 87 -2.80 -0.73 11.36
CA SER A 87 -3.36 -0.63 12.71
C SER A 87 -2.35 -0.21 13.78
N SER A 88 -1.09 -0.02 13.42
CA SER A 88 -0.02 0.31 14.37
C SER A 88 0.03 1.81 14.65
N GLU A 89 0.13 2.18 15.93
CA GLU A 89 0.36 3.57 16.39
C GLU A 89 1.86 3.93 16.42
N ALA A 90 2.76 2.99 16.10
CA ALA A 90 4.19 3.25 16.09
C ALA A 90 4.57 4.21 14.97
N GLU A 91 5.30 5.27 15.29
CA GLU A 91 5.72 6.34 14.38
C GLU A 91 6.37 5.80 13.08
N PHE A 92 7.19 4.77 13.20
CA PHE A 92 7.79 4.09 12.06
C PHE A 92 6.73 3.58 11.04
N PHE A 93 5.68 2.91 11.52
CA PHE A 93 4.62 2.40 10.64
C PHE A 93 3.72 3.50 10.12
N GLN A 94 3.45 4.53 10.93
CA GLN A 94 2.71 5.71 10.47
C GLN A 94 3.44 6.42 9.33
N HIS A 95 4.77 6.53 9.43
CA HIS A 95 5.57 7.12 8.36
C HIS A 95 5.51 6.29 7.06
N ILE A 96 5.52 4.95 7.15
CA ILE A 96 5.31 4.08 5.98
C ILE A 96 3.91 4.31 5.38
N VAL A 97 2.87 4.40 6.22
CA VAL A 97 1.50 4.67 5.75
C VAL A 97 1.44 6.00 5.02
N ASP A 98 2.04 7.06 5.56
CA ASP A 98 2.06 8.38 4.94
C ASP A 98 2.79 8.38 3.59
N GLN A 99 3.88 7.65 3.47
CA GLN A 99 4.65 7.58 2.23
C GLN A 99 3.99 6.73 1.13
N VAL A 100 3.18 5.75 1.50
CA VAL A 100 2.58 4.80 0.56
C VAL A 100 1.10 5.07 0.34
N VAL A 101 0.34 5.18 1.43
CA VAL A 101 -1.12 5.26 1.35
C VAL A 101 -1.57 6.65 0.95
N THR A 102 -0.91 7.71 1.46
CA THR A 102 -1.30 9.09 1.17
C THR A 102 -1.19 9.45 -0.32
N PRO A 103 -0.10 9.17 -1.04
CA PRO A 103 -0.03 9.41 -2.48
C PRO A 103 -1.11 8.65 -3.27
N TRP A 104 -1.42 7.44 -2.83
CA TRP A 104 -2.49 6.64 -3.45
C TRP A 104 -3.87 7.27 -3.24
N LEU A 105 -4.14 7.76 -2.03
CA LEU A 105 -5.35 8.53 -1.72
C LEU A 105 -5.47 9.77 -2.62
N GLU A 106 -4.39 10.51 -2.78
CA GLU A 106 -4.36 11.70 -3.63
C GLU A 106 -4.64 11.36 -5.09
N HIS A 107 -4.06 10.28 -5.61
CA HIS A 107 -4.26 9.84 -6.99
C HIS A 107 -5.69 9.35 -7.24
N VAL A 108 -6.24 8.52 -6.35
CA VAL A 108 -7.65 8.07 -6.42
C VAL A 108 -8.60 9.27 -6.27
N GLY A 109 -8.31 10.18 -5.33
CA GLY A 109 -9.09 11.40 -5.15
C GLY A 109 -9.10 12.31 -6.39
N ALA A 110 -7.95 12.44 -7.07
CA ALA A 110 -7.86 13.19 -8.31
C ALA A 110 -8.70 12.53 -9.44
N PHE A 111 -8.66 11.21 -9.55
CA PHE A 111 -9.50 10.46 -10.49
C PHE A 111 -11.00 10.65 -10.21
N LEU A 112 -11.42 10.57 -8.95
CA LEU A 112 -12.81 10.81 -8.56
C LEU A 112 -13.25 12.25 -8.86
N LYS A 113 -12.43 13.25 -8.49
CA LYS A 113 -12.71 14.66 -8.78
C LYS A 113 -12.87 14.93 -10.27
N GLN A 114 -12.02 14.32 -11.09
CA GLN A 114 -12.15 14.42 -12.55
C GLN A 114 -13.45 13.79 -13.03
N GLY A 115 -13.85 12.62 -12.51
CA GLY A 115 -15.09 11.96 -12.88
C GLY A 115 -16.34 12.75 -12.48
N VAL A 116 -16.33 13.38 -11.31
CA VAL A 116 -17.39 14.30 -10.87
C VAL A 116 -17.46 15.52 -11.80
N ALA A 117 -16.33 16.15 -12.09
CA ALA A 117 -16.27 17.32 -12.97
C ALA A 117 -16.78 17.03 -14.40
N GLN A 118 -16.58 15.78 -14.86
CA GLN A 118 -17.09 15.33 -16.17
C GLN A 118 -18.54 14.79 -16.12
N GLY A 119 -19.16 14.76 -14.94
CA GLY A 119 -20.53 14.28 -14.75
C GLY A 119 -20.68 12.75 -14.85
N VAL A 120 -19.58 12.00 -14.76
CA VAL A 120 -19.55 10.54 -14.78
C VAL A 120 -19.86 9.98 -13.40
N PHE A 121 -19.26 10.57 -12.36
CA PHE A 121 -19.39 10.11 -10.98
C PHE A 121 -20.37 10.98 -10.17
N ARG A 122 -20.96 10.36 -9.16
CA ARG A 122 -21.78 11.05 -8.16
C ARG A 122 -20.88 11.89 -7.26
N GLU A 123 -21.41 13.00 -6.73
CA GLU A 123 -20.65 13.99 -5.94
C GLU A 123 -20.42 13.55 -4.48
N ASP A 124 -21.19 12.58 -3.99
CA ASP A 124 -21.22 12.15 -2.60
C ASP A 124 -20.39 10.86 -2.36
N VAL A 125 -19.43 10.54 -3.23
CA VAL A 125 -18.51 9.43 -3.02
C VAL A 125 -17.54 9.76 -1.89
N ASP A 126 -17.55 8.93 -0.85
CA ASP A 126 -16.55 9.02 0.23
C ASP A 126 -15.23 8.38 -0.22
N GLU A 127 -14.26 9.23 -0.54
CA GLU A 127 -12.92 8.81 -1.02
C GLU A 127 -12.22 7.87 -0.01
N LYS A 128 -12.35 8.15 1.29
CA LYS A 128 -11.70 7.35 2.34
C LYS A 128 -12.36 5.98 2.49
N LEU A 129 -13.69 5.94 2.43
CA LEU A 129 -14.42 4.68 2.48
C LEU A 129 -14.11 3.82 1.24
N LEU A 130 -14.07 4.41 0.06
CA LEU A 130 -13.71 3.71 -1.17
C LEU A 130 -12.33 3.08 -1.07
N LEU A 131 -11.31 3.85 -0.65
CA LEU A 131 -9.96 3.34 -0.50
C LEU A 131 -9.85 2.27 0.59
N SER A 132 -10.51 2.48 1.74
CA SER A 132 -10.57 1.49 2.81
C SER A 132 -11.20 0.18 2.34
N THR A 133 -12.22 0.27 1.47
CA THR A 133 -12.86 -0.90 0.86
C THR A 133 -11.89 -1.63 -0.07
N ILE A 134 -11.15 -0.90 -0.91
CA ILE A 134 -10.16 -1.47 -1.84
C ILE A 134 -9.05 -2.19 -1.06
N ILE A 135 -8.38 -1.48 -0.13
CA ILE A 135 -7.26 -2.04 0.63
C ILE A 135 -7.73 -3.17 1.55
N GLY A 136 -8.85 -2.96 2.26
CA GLY A 136 -9.41 -3.97 3.16
C GLY A 136 -9.82 -5.24 2.44
N SER A 137 -10.40 -5.13 1.23
CA SER A 137 -10.77 -6.30 0.43
C SER A 137 -9.54 -7.05 -0.09
N LEU A 138 -8.46 -6.34 -0.46
CA LEU A 138 -7.20 -6.97 -0.88
C LEU A 138 -6.62 -7.84 0.24
N VAL A 139 -6.54 -7.27 1.46
CA VAL A 139 -6.05 -7.98 2.66
C VAL A 139 -6.95 -9.16 3.02
N ALA A 140 -8.27 -8.96 3.01
CA ALA A 140 -9.24 -9.99 3.34
C ALA A 140 -9.28 -11.12 2.31
N TYR A 141 -9.20 -10.79 1.02
CA TYR A 141 -9.22 -11.76 -0.07
C TYR A 141 -8.09 -12.77 0.06
N GLU A 142 -6.85 -12.30 0.25
CA GLU A 142 -5.71 -13.20 0.43
C GLU A 142 -5.82 -14.05 1.72
N ALA A 143 -6.36 -13.47 2.79
CA ALA A 143 -6.55 -14.19 4.04
C ALA A 143 -7.61 -15.32 3.93
N ILE A 144 -8.67 -15.11 3.13
CA ILE A 144 -9.77 -16.06 2.92
C ILE A 144 -9.36 -17.17 1.94
N GLU A 145 -8.81 -16.78 0.80
CA GLU A 145 -8.43 -17.75 -0.25
C GLU A 145 -7.19 -18.59 0.09
N GLY A 146 -6.36 -18.11 1.01
CA GLY A 146 -5.19 -18.85 1.51
C GLY A 146 -4.06 -19.02 0.48
N LYS A 147 -4.15 -18.33 -0.65
CA LYS A 147 -3.16 -18.31 -1.73
C LYS A 147 -2.66 -16.92 -1.92
N ALA A 148 -1.36 -16.77 -2.20
CA ALA A 148 -0.87 -15.57 -2.85
C ALA A 148 -1.70 -15.34 -4.12
N MET A 149 -1.95 -14.09 -4.48
CA MET A 149 -2.80 -13.71 -5.62
C MET A 149 -2.19 -14.23 -6.94
N ASP A 150 -2.37 -15.54 -7.21
CA ASP A 150 -1.83 -16.19 -8.42
C ASP A 150 -2.53 -15.69 -9.71
N ASP A 151 -3.74 -15.13 -9.58
CA ASP A 151 -4.48 -14.48 -10.68
C ASP A 151 -4.82 -13.04 -10.32
N ASP A 152 -3.78 -12.21 -10.30
CA ASP A 152 -3.81 -10.79 -9.92
C ASP A 152 -4.81 -9.98 -10.77
N THR A 153 -4.96 -10.33 -12.03
CA THR A 153 -5.87 -9.65 -12.97
C THR A 153 -7.33 -9.88 -12.63
N ALA A 154 -7.66 -11.04 -12.06
CA ALA A 154 -9.04 -11.38 -11.71
C ALA A 154 -9.55 -10.55 -10.53
N TRP A 155 -8.73 -10.27 -9.50
CA TRP A 155 -9.15 -9.45 -8.37
C TRP A 155 -9.46 -8.01 -8.79
N ALA A 156 -8.56 -7.37 -9.53
CA ALA A 156 -8.74 -5.99 -9.98
C ALA A 156 -10.01 -5.82 -10.84
N SER A 157 -10.25 -6.76 -11.76
CA SER A 157 -11.45 -6.74 -12.62
C SER A 157 -12.72 -6.94 -11.80
N ARG A 158 -12.76 -7.92 -10.87
CA ARG A 158 -13.93 -8.18 -10.01
C ARG A 158 -14.22 -7.02 -9.06
N MET A 159 -13.17 -6.41 -8.51
CA MET A 159 -13.29 -5.22 -7.67
C MET A 159 -13.82 -4.03 -8.46
N ALA A 160 -13.35 -3.83 -9.70
CA ALA A 160 -13.89 -2.81 -10.59
C ALA A 160 -15.36 -3.09 -10.92
N ASP A 161 -15.75 -4.34 -11.21
CA ASP A 161 -17.15 -4.71 -11.47
C ASP A 161 -18.05 -4.43 -10.28
N LEU A 162 -17.56 -4.63 -9.07
CA LEU A 162 -18.30 -4.39 -7.84
C LEU A 162 -18.46 -2.89 -7.54
N LEU A 163 -17.37 -2.13 -7.66
CA LEU A 163 -17.35 -0.73 -7.21
C LEU A 163 -17.76 0.27 -8.29
N TRP A 164 -17.48 0.00 -9.56
CA TRP A 164 -17.76 0.93 -10.65
C TRP A 164 -19.24 1.40 -10.70
N PRO A 165 -20.24 0.50 -10.60
CA PRO A 165 -21.64 0.93 -10.59
C PRO A 165 -22.01 1.84 -9.42
N ALA A 166 -21.31 1.69 -8.27
CA ALA A 166 -21.54 2.52 -7.09
C ALA A 166 -20.96 3.95 -7.23
N LEU A 167 -20.02 4.15 -8.14
CA LEU A 167 -19.42 5.45 -8.42
C LEU A 167 -20.25 6.30 -9.40
N LEU A 168 -21.04 5.65 -10.26
CA LEU A 168 -21.76 6.32 -11.33
C LEU A 168 -22.88 7.23 -10.79
N LYS A 169 -23.15 8.30 -11.57
CA LYS A 169 -24.22 9.27 -11.29
C LYS A 169 -25.60 8.70 -11.57
#